data_0fcafc355fc11bce62d64b2f2e971454
#
_entry.id   0fcafc355fc11bce62d64b2f2e971454
#
_cell.length_a   1.000
_cell.length_b   1.000
_cell.length_c   1.000
_cell.angle_alpha   90.00
_cell.angle_beta   90.00
_cell.angle_gamma   90.00
#
_symmetry.space_group_name_H-M   'P 1'
#
loop_
_entity.id
_entity.type
_entity.pdbx_description
1 polymer ?
#
loop_
_entity_poly.entity_id
_entity_poly.type
_entity_poly.pdbx_seq_one_letter_code
_entity_poly.pdbx_strand_id
1 'polypeptide(L)'
;MTPVSRPKASLIISVYNNIPFLNAVLQSVNDQSWNDFEIIISEDGGHNEMREFLSCFPFKHSWQHLYQEDLGWRKNTALNKAILAAKSDYLVFIDGDCVLHPKFMERHLRMAEVGYILGGKRLKLNNALSKEFLEGKKSYRNIGWYLTKNIFRVRKLGIRFPEESFVISSNSFLVQFAQLRKIKELRGCNMSFYKKDILTLNGFDEDYSKPAIGEDADITWRFKMAGFKLRSVRNLAVVYHLYHPEIWNDQNENAKIMKEKQKLGYYRCLNGIQKWINS
;
A
#
# COMPACT_ATOMS: atom_id res chain seq x y z
N MET A 1 17.09 5.50 -30.70
CA MET A 1 16.24 5.57 -29.49
C MET A 1 16.91 4.74 -28.42
N THR A 2 17.40 5.34 -27.35
CA THR A 2 17.89 4.61 -26.18
C THR A 2 16.75 3.77 -25.62
N PRO A 3 16.92 2.49 -25.34
CA PRO A 3 15.87 1.68 -24.72
C PRO A 3 15.49 2.32 -23.39
N VAL A 4 14.20 2.65 -23.23
CA VAL A 4 13.67 3.14 -21.96
C VAL A 4 13.93 2.03 -20.92
N SER A 5 14.81 2.28 -19.98
CA SER A 5 15.14 1.29 -18.95
C SER A 5 13.88 0.99 -18.13
N ARG A 6 13.65 -0.30 -17.87
CA ARG A 6 12.53 -0.77 -17.05
C ARG A 6 12.67 -0.21 -15.62
N PRO A 7 11.64 0.40 -15.02
CA PRO A 7 11.72 0.89 -13.65
C PRO A 7 12.00 -0.25 -12.67
N LYS A 8 12.70 0.05 -11.57
CA LYS A 8 13.03 -0.95 -10.52
C LYS A 8 11.82 -1.37 -9.70
N ALA A 9 10.82 -0.51 -9.59
CA ALA A 9 9.56 -0.81 -8.90
C ALA A 9 8.37 -0.14 -9.59
N SER A 10 7.17 -0.70 -9.38
CA SER A 10 5.90 -0.05 -9.66
C SER A 10 5.21 0.23 -8.33
N LEU A 11 4.99 1.50 -8.01
CA LEU A 11 4.21 1.94 -6.85
C LEU A 11 2.74 2.00 -7.26
N ILE A 12 1.93 1.10 -6.72
CA ILE A 12 0.49 1.01 -6.95
C ILE A 12 -0.22 1.73 -5.81
N ILE A 13 -1.00 2.76 -6.14
CA ILE A 13 -1.76 3.59 -5.20
C ILE A 13 -3.23 3.32 -5.41
N SER A 14 -3.87 2.65 -4.43
CA SER A 14 -5.31 2.41 -4.46
C SER A 14 -6.07 3.66 -4.06
N VAL A 15 -6.97 4.14 -4.91
CA VAL A 15 -7.78 5.32 -4.65
C VAL A 15 -9.26 5.07 -4.96
N TYR A 16 -10.13 5.88 -4.38
CA TYR A 16 -11.55 5.96 -4.74
C TYR A 16 -11.86 7.38 -5.22
N ASN A 17 -12.21 8.32 -4.32
CA ASN A 17 -12.63 9.67 -4.71
C ASN A 17 -12.05 10.81 -3.87
N ASN A 18 -11.08 10.55 -3.00
CA ASN A 18 -10.54 11.56 -2.08
C ASN A 18 -9.31 12.28 -2.67
N ILE A 19 -9.56 13.29 -3.51
CA ILE A 19 -8.51 14.10 -4.16
C ILE A 19 -7.61 14.83 -3.16
N PRO A 20 -8.10 15.51 -2.10
CA PRO A 20 -7.21 16.17 -1.13
C PRO A 20 -6.22 15.20 -0.45
N PHE A 21 -6.65 14.00 -0.13
CA PHE A 21 -5.77 12.98 0.46
C PHE A 21 -4.74 12.49 -0.55
N LEU A 22 -5.19 12.16 -1.76
CA LEU A 22 -4.31 11.74 -2.83
C LEU A 22 -3.26 12.81 -3.16
N ASN A 23 -3.62 14.09 -3.17
CA ASN A 23 -2.67 15.18 -3.38
C ASN A 23 -1.54 15.16 -2.33
N ALA A 24 -1.86 15.03 -1.04
CA ALA A 24 -0.85 14.92 0.01
C ALA A 24 0.03 13.67 -0.14
N VAL A 25 -0.55 12.54 -0.56
CA VAL A 25 0.20 11.31 -0.86
C VAL A 25 1.15 11.53 -2.03
N LEU A 26 0.68 12.06 -3.16
CA LEU A 26 1.48 12.28 -4.36
C LEU A 26 2.62 13.28 -4.12
N GLN A 27 2.42 14.31 -3.30
CA GLN A 27 3.51 15.19 -2.87
C GLN A 27 4.62 14.41 -2.16
N SER A 28 4.24 13.49 -1.26
CA SER A 28 5.21 12.65 -0.55
C SER A 28 5.89 11.60 -1.46
N VAL A 29 5.20 11.18 -2.51
CA VAL A 29 5.75 10.30 -3.55
C VAL A 29 6.79 11.06 -4.40
N ASN A 30 6.52 12.30 -4.77
CA ASN A 30 7.47 13.14 -5.49
C ASN A 30 8.76 13.44 -4.69
N ASP A 31 8.72 13.26 -3.38
CA ASP A 31 9.84 13.53 -2.46
C ASP A 31 10.57 12.26 -2.00
N GLN A 32 10.35 11.14 -2.67
CA GLN A 32 11.07 9.91 -2.34
C GLN A 32 12.57 10.02 -2.65
N SER A 33 13.41 9.45 -1.77
CA SER A 33 14.86 9.41 -1.95
C SER A 33 15.33 8.45 -3.06
N TRP A 34 14.46 7.54 -3.47
CA TRP A 34 14.67 6.62 -4.59
C TRP A 34 13.82 7.06 -5.77
N ASN A 35 14.42 7.27 -6.94
CA ASN A 35 13.74 7.86 -8.09
C ASN A 35 13.41 6.86 -9.23
N ASP A 36 13.98 5.66 -9.19
CA ASP A 36 13.79 4.66 -10.25
C ASP A 36 12.55 3.80 -9.97
N PHE A 37 11.36 4.38 -10.13
CA PHE A 37 10.08 3.69 -10.08
C PHE A 37 9.02 4.42 -10.91
N GLU A 38 7.98 3.69 -11.29
CA GLU A 38 6.76 4.25 -11.89
C GLU A 38 5.62 4.30 -10.87
N ILE A 39 4.64 5.13 -11.13
CA ILE A 39 3.42 5.30 -10.33
C ILE A 39 2.23 4.74 -11.12
N ILE A 40 1.42 3.92 -10.47
CA ILE A 40 0.14 3.45 -11.01
C ILE A 40 -0.96 3.88 -10.05
N ILE A 41 -1.78 4.84 -10.48
CA ILE A 41 -2.99 5.23 -9.76
C ILE A 41 -4.08 4.22 -10.14
N SER A 42 -4.51 3.43 -9.16
CA SER A 42 -5.52 2.39 -9.33
C SER A 42 -6.84 2.85 -8.70
N GLU A 43 -7.72 3.44 -9.53
CA GLU A 43 -8.98 4.02 -9.08
C GLU A 43 -10.13 3.02 -9.21
N ASP A 44 -10.85 2.82 -8.10
CA ASP A 44 -12.07 2.03 -8.05
C ASP A 44 -13.28 3.00 -8.03
N GLY A 45 -13.59 3.64 -9.19
CA GLY A 45 -14.65 4.65 -9.23
C GLY A 45 -14.77 5.42 -10.55
N GLY A 46 -13.67 5.78 -11.20
CA GLY A 46 -13.69 6.41 -12.54
C GLY A 46 -14.25 7.85 -12.59
N HIS A 47 -13.96 8.68 -11.59
CA HIS A 47 -14.47 10.04 -11.47
C HIS A 47 -13.74 11.03 -12.41
N ASN A 48 -14.50 11.92 -13.05
CA ASN A 48 -13.93 12.94 -13.94
C ASN A 48 -12.99 13.89 -13.21
N GLU A 49 -13.36 14.32 -12.01
CA GLU A 49 -12.58 15.22 -11.17
C GLU A 49 -11.21 14.61 -10.83
N MET A 50 -11.14 13.29 -10.64
CA MET A 50 -9.87 12.59 -10.43
C MET A 50 -8.97 12.67 -11.66
N ARG A 51 -9.53 12.47 -12.86
CA ARG A 51 -8.77 12.57 -14.12
C ARG A 51 -8.24 13.99 -14.34
N GLU A 52 -9.07 15.00 -14.11
CA GLU A 52 -8.68 16.41 -14.21
C GLU A 52 -7.56 16.73 -13.22
N PHE A 53 -7.71 16.36 -11.96
CA PHE A 53 -6.69 16.56 -10.95
C PHE A 53 -5.35 15.92 -11.35
N LEU A 54 -5.36 14.66 -11.75
CA LEU A 54 -4.15 13.92 -12.11
C LEU A 54 -3.47 14.50 -13.36
N SER A 55 -4.23 15.01 -14.33
CA SER A 55 -3.68 15.65 -15.53
C SER A 55 -2.90 16.93 -15.23
N CYS A 56 -3.25 17.63 -14.15
CA CYS A 56 -2.61 18.88 -13.71
C CYS A 56 -1.54 18.66 -12.64
N PHE A 57 -1.45 17.45 -12.03
CA PHE A 57 -0.47 17.21 -10.97
C PHE A 57 0.96 17.11 -11.54
N PRO A 58 1.96 17.82 -10.94
CA PRO A 58 3.34 17.85 -11.44
C PRO A 58 4.12 16.58 -11.03
N PHE A 59 3.84 15.45 -11.66
CA PHE A 59 4.55 14.19 -11.42
C PHE A 59 6.04 14.30 -11.77
N LYS A 60 6.91 13.81 -10.88
CA LYS A 60 8.35 13.69 -11.13
C LYS A 60 8.76 12.33 -11.69
N HIS A 61 7.84 11.37 -11.67
CA HIS A 61 8.05 9.99 -12.12
C HIS A 61 7.11 9.68 -13.28
N SER A 62 7.42 8.66 -14.07
CA SER A 62 6.46 8.13 -15.03
C SER A 62 5.22 7.62 -14.28
N TRP A 63 4.06 7.89 -14.83
CA TRP A 63 2.82 7.52 -14.18
C TRP A 63 1.76 7.07 -15.18
N GLN A 64 0.78 6.34 -14.67
CA GLN A 64 -0.42 5.96 -15.39
C GLN A 64 -1.63 5.94 -14.45
N HIS A 65 -2.81 6.22 -14.99
CA HIS A 65 -4.08 6.17 -14.29
C HIS A 65 -4.93 5.06 -14.87
N LEU A 66 -5.27 4.10 -14.04
CA LEU A 66 -6.20 3.03 -14.35
C LEU A 66 -7.45 3.24 -13.52
N TYR A 67 -8.58 3.18 -14.16
CA TYR A 67 -9.87 3.35 -13.51
C TYR A 67 -10.88 2.32 -14.00
N GLN A 68 -11.93 2.15 -13.25
CA GLN A 68 -13.06 1.31 -13.59
C GLN A 68 -14.35 1.97 -13.13
N GLU A 69 -15.48 1.57 -13.73
CA GLU A 69 -16.79 2.03 -13.36
C GLU A 69 -17.09 1.75 -11.87
N ASP A 70 -17.74 2.70 -11.17
CA ASP A 70 -18.17 2.53 -9.79
C ASP A 70 -19.39 1.59 -9.72
N LEU A 71 -19.13 0.34 -9.44
CA LEU A 71 -20.15 -0.69 -9.21
C LEU A 71 -20.02 -1.28 -7.79
N GLY A 72 -19.75 -0.42 -6.82
CA GLY A 72 -19.46 -0.78 -5.44
C GLY A 72 -17.97 -1.16 -5.22
N TRP A 73 -17.67 -1.74 -4.07
CA TRP A 73 -16.30 -2.04 -3.70
C TRP A 73 -15.68 -3.16 -4.55
N ARG A 74 -14.78 -2.80 -5.44
CA ARG A 74 -14.07 -3.73 -6.33
C ARG A 74 -12.56 -3.46 -6.37
N LYS A 75 -12.01 -3.05 -5.23
CA LYS A 75 -10.57 -2.75 -5.08
C LYS A 75 -9.67 -3.88 -5.60
N ASN A 76 -10.03 -5.16 -5.33
CA ASN A 76 -9.24 -6.30 -5.78
C ASN A 76 -9.15 -6.40 -7.32
N THR A 77 -10.26 -6.07 -8.00
CA THR A 77 -10.27 -5.99 -9.48
C THR A 77 -9.36 -4.87 -9.98
N ALA A 78 -9.45 -3.67 -9.38
CA ALA A 78 -8.60 -2.54 -9.73
C ALA A 78 -7.10 -2.88 -9.49
N LEU A 79 -6.77 -3.52 -8.36
CA LEU A 79 -5.41 -3.97 -8.05
C LEU A 79 -4.90 -5.00 -9.06
N ASN A 80 -5.72 -5.96 -9.48
CA ASN A 80 -5.35 -6.96 -10.49
C ASN A 80 -5.01 -6.31 -11.83
N LYS A 81 -5.82 -5.35 -12.29
CA LYS A 81 -5.52 -4.55 -13.49
C LYS A 81 -4.22 -3.77 -13.35
N ALA A 82 -3.97 -3.16 -12.18
CA ALA A 82 -2.73 -2.44 -11.91
C ALA A 82 -1.51 -3.35 -11.92
N ILE A 83 -1.60 -4.58 -11.37
CA ILE A 83 -0.54 -5.59 -11.44
C ILE A 83 -0.20 -5.93 -12.90
N LEU A 84 -1.21 -6.12 -13.76
CA LEU A 84 -0.97 -6.41 -15.19
C LEU A 84 -0.27 -5.26 -15.88
N ALA A 85 -0.72 -4.03 -15.66
CA ALA A 85 -0.16 -2.82 -16.28
C ALA A 85 1.24 -2.45 -15.77
N ALA A 86 1.64 -2.95 -14.59
CA ALA A 86 2.94 -2.67 -14.00
C ALA A 86 4.09 -3.15 -14.90
N LYS A 87 5.03 -2.24 -15.18
CA LYS A 87 6.22 -2.52 -16.01
C LYS A 87 7.35 -3.15 -15.22
N SER A 88 7.39 -2.92 -13.90
CA SER A 88 8.41 -3.49 -13.03
C SER A 88 8.06 -4.90 -12.58
N ASP A 89 9.12 -5.66 -12.26
CA ASP A 89 8.99 -6.97 -11.63
C ASP A 89 8.81 -6.89 -10.11
N TYR A 90 8.94 -5.70 -9.49
CA TYR A 90 8.73 -5.49 -8.06
C TYR A 90 7.60 -4.50 -7.82
N LEU A 91 6.61 -4.91 -7.04
CA LEU A 91 5.39 -4.15 -6.79
C LEU A 91 5.35 -3.66 -5.34
N VAL A 92 5.01 -2.39 -5.16
CA VAL A 92 4.81 -1.76 -3.85
C VAL A 92 3.40 -1.19 -3.80
N PHE A 93 2.66 -1.46 -2.73
CA PHE A 93 1.25 -1.08 -2.60
C PHE A 93 1.04 -0.12 -1.43
N ILE A 94 0.26 0.92 -1.69
CA ILE A 94 -0.22 1.87 -0.69
C ILE A 94 -1.68 2.25 -0.95
N ASP A 95 -2.34 2.83 0.06
CA ASP A 95 -3.66 3.45 -0.11
C ASP A 95 -3.51 4.96 -0.37
N GLY A 96 -4.50 5.57 -1.03
CA GLY A 96 -4.52 6.99 -1.40
C GLY A 96 -4.71 7.97 -0.23
N ASP A 97 -4.68 7.48 0.99
CA ASP A 97 -4.69 8.24 2.25
C ASP A 97 -3.41 8.04 3.09
N CYS A 98 -2.41 7.42 2.50
CA CYS A 98 -1.17 7.01 3.15
C CYS A 98 0.02 7.86 2.69
N VAL A 99 0.32 8.95 3.42
CA VAL A 99 1.47 9.80 3.17
C VAL A 99 2.77 9.07 3.55
N LEU A 100 3.77 9.13 2.70
CA LEU A 100 4.99 8.34 2.82
C LEU A 100 6.12 9.10 3.52
N HIS A 101 6.89 8.39 4.33
CA HIS A 101 8.21 8.88 4.74
C HIS A 101 9.16 8.95 3.53
N PRO A 102 10.06 9.95 3.41
CA PRO A 102 10.92 10.13 2.22
C PRO A 102 11.76 8.90 1.81
N LYS A 103 12.03 8.00 2.72
CA LYS A 103 12.80 6.77 2.46
C LYS A 103 11.95 5.51 2.25
N PHE A 104 10.64 5.66 2.07
CA PHE A 104 9.73 4.52 1.99
C PHE A 104 10.08 3.58 0.82
N MET A 105 10.19 4.11 -0.40
CA MET A 105 10.54 3.31 -1.60
C MET A 105 11.92 2.69 -1.48
N GLU A 106 12.92 3.46 -1.06
CA GLU A 106 14.28 2.97 -0.83
C GLU A 106 14.29 1.75 0.11
N ARG A 107 13.47 1.79 1.18
CA ARG A 107 13.44 0.71 2.17
C ARG A 107 12.79 -0.56 1.64
N HIS A 108 11.68 -0.44 0.93
CA HIS A 108 11.07 -1.59 0.28
C HIS A 108 12.05 -2.26 -0.70
N LEU A 109 12.71 -1.47 -1.54
CA LEU A 109 13.66 -2.00 -2.53
C LEU A 109 14.91 -2.63 -1.91
N ARG A 110 15.49 -2.02 -0.88
CA ARG A 110 16.65 -2.60 -0.17
C ARG A 110 16.34 -3.89 0.58
N MET A 111 15.09 -4.09 0.98
CA MET A 111 14.63 -5.27 1.70
C MET A 111 14.04 -6.34 0.80
N ALA A 112 13.88 -6.04 -0.51
CA ALA A 112 13.35 -6.96 -1.51
C ALA A 112 14.24 -8.20 -1.65
N GLU A 113 13.63 -9.37 -1.50
CA GLU A 113 14.32 -10.66 -1.61
C GLU A 113 13.34 -11.72 -2.12
N VAL A 114 13.81 -12.60 -2.98
CA VAL A 114 12.98 -13.69 -3.54
C VAL A 114 12.50 -14.63 -2.42
N GLY A 115 11.23 -14.99 -2.46
CA GLY A 115 10.60 -15.83 -1.44
C GLY A 115 10.11 -15.07 -0.20
N TYR A 116 10.35 -13.75 -0.14
CA TYR A 116 9.88 -12.90 0.95
C TYR A 116 8.85 -11.88 0.47
N ILE A 117 7.78 -11.77 1.25
CA ILE A 117 6.74 -10.75 1.10
C ILE A 117 6.95 -9.73 2.21
N LEU A 118 7.12 -8.47 1.84
CA LEU A 118 7.35 -7.41 2.80
C LEU A 118 6.02 -6.81 3.28
N GLY A 119 5.95 -6.47 4.56
CA GLY A 119 4.80 -5.78 5.13
C GLY A 119 5.19 -4.86 6.28
N GLY A 120 4.51 -3.72 6.31
CA GLY A 120 4.64 -2.72 7.38
C GLY A 120 3.33 -2.50 8.11
N LYS A 121 3.36 -1.55 9.04
CA LYS A 121 2.18 -0.99 9.67
C LYS A 121 2.00 0.46 9.23
N ARG A 122 0.78 0.97 9.41
CA ARG A 122 0.47 2.38 9.27
C ARG A 122 0.37 3.03 10.65
N LEU A 123 0.92 4.23 10.80
CA LEU A 123 0.68 5.12 11.90
C LEU A 123 -0.60 5.90 11.57
N LYS A 124 -1.64 5.82 12.44
CA LYS A 124 -2.90 6.52 12.20
C LYS A 124 -2.86 7.89 12.87
N LEU A 125 -2.94 8.94 12.06
CA LEU A 125 -3.02 10.31 12.53
C LEU A 125 -4.42 10.61 13.09
N ASN A 126 -4.52 11.63 13.95
CA ASN A 126 -5.81 12.18 14.36
C ASN A 126 -6.30 13.25 13.37
N ASN A 127 -7.55 13.70 13.54
CA ASN A 127 -8.16 14.68 12.64
C ASN A 127 -7.39 16.01 12.60
N ALA A 128 -6.96 16.52 13.76
CA ALA A 128 -6.26 17.80 13.85
C ALA A 128 -4.94 17.77 13.07
N LEU A 129 -4.12 16.75 13.28
CA LEU A 129 -2.84 16.62 12.62
C LEU A 129 -3.00 16.33 11.10
N SER A 130 -4.03 15.56 10.72
CA SER A 130 -4.34 15.33 9.30
C SER A 130 -4.73 16.62 8.58
N LYS A 131 -5.52 17.49 9.21
CA LYS A 131 -5.83 18.83 8.66
C LYS A 131 -4.57 19.67 8.49
N GLU A 132 -3.68 19.70 9.49
CA GLU A 132 -2.41 20.44 9.37
C GLU A 132 -1.54 19.93 8.21
N PHE A 133 -1.60 18.63 7.90
CA PHE A 133 -0.96 18.05 6.71
C PHE A 133 -1.60 18.53 5.40
N LEU A 134 -2.92 18.43 5.31
CA LEU A 134 -3.67 18.82 4.09
C LEU A 134 -3.54 20.32 3.79
N GLU A 135 -3.42 21.14 4.83
CA GLU A 135 -3.23 22.59 4.73
C GLU A 135 -1.74 22.98 4.54
N GLY A 136 -0.82 22.03 4.44
CA GLY A 136 0.61 22.30 4.29
C GLY A 136 1.31 22.88 5.52
N LYS A 137 0.61 22.96 6.67
CA LYS A 137 1.16 23.48 7.93
C LYS A 137 2.16 22.54 8.60
N LYS A 138 2.08 21.25 8.28
CA LYS A 138 3.01 20.22 8.75
C LYS A 138 3.62 19.45 7.59
N SER A 139 4.91 19.23 7.67
CA SER A 139 5.64 18.47 6.68
C SER A 139 5.81 17.02 7.10
N TYR A 140 5.50 16.08 6.22
CA TYR A 140 5.77 14.64 6.40
C TYR A 140 7.27 14.35 6.55
N ARG A 141 8.16 15.25 6.10
CA ARG A 141 9.62 15.08 6.23
C ARG A 141 10.09 15.08 7.68
N ASN A 142 9.44 15.88 8.55
CA ASN A 142 9.87 16.09 9.94
C ASN A 142 8.91 15.50 10.97
N ILE A 143 7.71 15.07 10.55
CA ILE A 143 6.67 14.61 11.46
C ILE A 143 7.09 13.39 12.27
N GLY A 144 7.84 12.46 11.68
CA GLY A 144 8.28 11.24 12.33
C GLY A 144 9.07 11.54 13.61
N TRP A 145 9.99 12.51 13.53
CA TRP A 145 10.78 12.95 14.68
C TRP A 145 9.91 13.61 15.76
N TYR A 146 8.97 14.49 15.38
CA TYR A 146 8.02 15.09 16.29
C TYR A 146 7.18 14.05 17.04
N LEU A 147 6.62 13.08 16.32
CA LEU A 147 5.79 12.02 16.89
C LEU A 147 6.59 11.12 17.84
N THR A 148 7.82 10.76 17.45
CA THR A 148 8.70 9.94 18.27
C THR A 148 9.06 10.62 19.58
N LYS A 149 9.48 11.91 19.51
CA LYS A 149 9.85 12.69 20.69
C LYS A 149 8.68 12.91 21.66
N ASN A 150 7.45 13.00 21.14
CA ASN A 150 6.25 13.28 21.91
C ASN A 150 5.32 12.05 22.06
N ILE A 151 5.84 10.85 22.01
CA ILE A 151 5.07 9.59 21.87
C ILE A 151 3.92 9.45 22.90
N PHE A 152 4.16 9.80 24.15
CA PHE A 152 3.13 9.72 25.20
C PHE A 152 2.04 10.78 25.02
N ARG A 153 2.42 12.00 24.64
CA ARG A 153 1.49 13.11 24.38
C ARG A 153 0.59 12.84 23.18
N VAL A 154 1.20 12.42 22.07
CA VAL A 154 0.44 12.19 20.82
C VAL A 154 -0.50 11.00 20.93
N ARG A 155 -0.14 9.98 21.72
CA ARG A 155 -1.03 8.85 22.04
C ARG A 155 -2.28 9.31 22.81
N LYS A 156 -2.13 10.22 23.78
CA LYS A 156 -3.27 10.83 24.49
C LYS A 156 -4.15 11.69 23.57
N LEU A 157 -3.59 12.25 22.50
CA LEU A 157 -4.31 13.00 21.47
C LEU A 157 -4.98 12.12 20.40
N GLY A 158 -5.03 10.80 20.60
CA GLY A 158 -5.72 9.85 19.71
C GLY A 158 -4.92 9.37 18.50
N ILE A 159 -3.61 9.66 18.43
CA ILE A 159 -2.74 9.08 17.40
C ILE A 159 -2.47 7.61 17.77
N ARG A 160 -2.77 6.72 16.83
CA ARG A 160 -2.61 5.27 17.03
C ARG A 160 -1.31 4.77 16.42
N PHE A 161 -0.61 3.89 17.13
CA PHE A 161 0.68 3.31 16.75
C PHE A 161 1.82 4.33 16.54
N PRO A 162 1.96 5.34 17.44
CA PRO A 162 3.00 6.37 17.28
C PRO A 162 4.43 5.81 17.32
N GLU A 163 4.64 4.63 17.89
CA GLU A 163 5.91 3.90 17.86
C GLU A 163 6.38 3.51 16.45
N GLU A 164 5.48 3.49 15.47
CA GLU A 164 5.83 3.26 14.07
C GLU A 164 6.51 4.49 13.42
N SER A 165 6.43 5.68 14.05
CA SER A 165 7.07 6.90 13.53
C SER A 165 8.59 6.90 13.71
N PHE A 166 9.13 6.07 14.61
CA PHE A 166 10.56 5.95 14.78
C PHE A 166 11.19 5.26 13.58
N VAL A 167 11.97 6.02 12.81
CA VAL A 167 12.63 5.54 11.59
C VAL A 167 14.05 5.09 11.90
N ILE A 168 14.32 3.80 11.70
CA ILE A 168 15.65 3.23 11.85
C ILE A 168 16.45 3.46 10.57
N SER A 169 17.68 3.98 10.71
CA SER A 169 18.58 4.16 9.56
C SER A 169 19.00 2.81 8.97
N SER A 170 19.08 2.71 7.62
CA SER A 170 19.51 1.48 6.93
C SER A 170 20.92 1.02 7.30
N ASN A 171 21.76 1.97 7.68
CA ASN A 171 23.15 1.70 8.02
C ASN A 171 23.33 1.40 9.52
N SER A 172 22.23 1.37 10.27
CA SER A 172 22.27 1.06 11.70
C SER A 172 22.20 -0.44 11.94
N PHE A 173 22.98 -0.95 12.88
CA PHE A 173 22.84 -2.33 13.39
C PHE A 173 21.42 -2.62 13.94
N LEU A 174 20.67 -1.57 14.29
CA LEU A 174 19.28 -1.67 14.75
C LEU A 174 18.30 -2.19 13.68
N VAL A 175 18.69 -2.24 12.40
CA VAL A 175 17.87 -2.83 11.33
C VAL A 175 17.51 -4.29 11.64
N GLN A 176 18.46 -5.05 12.21
CA GLN A 176 18.21 -6.44 12.61
C GLN A 176 17.11 -6.54 13.67
N PHE A 177 17.07 -5.61 14.63
CA PHE A 177 15.98 -5.54 15.63
C PHE A 177 14.63 -5.16 15.03
N ALA A 178 14.60 -4.27 14.01
CA ALA A 178 13.37 -3.96 13.29
C ALA A 178 12.80 -5.22 12.60
N GLN A 179 13.65 -6.07 12.04
CA GLN A 179 13.25 -7.32 11.39
C GLN A 179 12.71 -8.36 12.38
N LEU A 180 13.13 -8.34 13.66
CA LEU A 180 12.57 -9.19 14.71
C LEU A 180 11.13 -8.83 15.07
N ARG A 181 10.67 -7.62 14.73
CA ARG A 181 9.28 -7.20 14.91
C ARG A 181 8.37 -7.89 13.90
N LYS A 182 7.97 -9.12 14.23
CA LYS A 182 7.12 -9.96 13.36
C LYS A 182 5.83 -9.24 12.97
N ILE A 183 5.44 -9.42 11.71
CA ILE A 183 4.10 -9.13 11.21
C ILE A 183 3.32 -10.43 11.11
N LYS A 184 2.06 -10.40 11.51
CA LYS A 184 1.17 -11.58 11.41
C LYS A 184 0.42 -11.58 10.09
N GLU A 185 0.20 -10.39 9.54
CA GLU A 185 -0.68 -10.12 8.42
C GLU A 185 -0.16 -8.92 7.63
N LEU A 186 -0.31 -8.96 6.32
CA LEU A 186 -0.05 -7.83 5.43
C LEU A 186 -1.09 -6.72 5.65
N ARG A 187 -0.77 -5.55 5.16
CA ARG A 187 -1.69 -4.42 5.07
C ARG A 187 -1.59 -3.83 3.66
N GLY A 188 -2.70 -3.76 2.95
CA GLY A 188 -2.76 -3.22 1.60
C GLY A 188 -2.12 -1.85 1.45
N CYS A 189 -2.10 -1.07 2.52
CA CYS A 189 -1.48 0.25 2.57
C CYS A 189 0.04 0.27 2.78
N ASN A 190 0.70 -0.88 3.00
CA ASN A 190 2.16 -0.96 3.22
C ASN A 190 2.64 -2.40 3.01
N MET A 191 2.71 -2.84 1.77
CA MET A 191 3.21 -4.17 1.40
C MET A 191 3.95 -4.12 0.06
N SER A 192 4.84 -5.09 -0.16
CA SER A 192 5.52 -5.24 -1.44
C SER A 192 5.99 -6.68 -1.67
N PHE A 193 6.08 -7.06 -2.95
CA PHE A 193 6.49 -8.39 -3.39
C PHE A 193 6.83 -8.38 -4.89
N TYR A 194 7.43 -9.46 -5.38
CA TYR A 194 7.66 -9.62 -6.81
C TYR A 194 6.36 -9.92 -7.55
N LYS A 195 6.21 -9.34 -8.75
CA LYS A 195 5.05 -9.55 -9.64
C LYS A 195 4.82 -11.03 -9.93
N LYS A 196 5.88 -11.79 -10.18
CA LYS A 196 5.79 -13.24 -10.40
C LYS A 196 5.14 -13.97 -9.23
N ASP A 197 5.38 -13.52 -7.99
CA ASP A 197 4.90 -14.21 -6.78
C ASP A 197 3.38 -14.09 -6.64
N ILE A 198 2.81 -12.90 -6.86
CA ILE A 198 1.35 -12.70 -6.84
C ILE A 198 0.66 -13.38 -8.03
N LEU A 199 1.34 -13.49 -9.17
CA LEU A 199 0.81 -14.21 -10.33
C LEU A 199 0.66 -15.71 -10.07
N THR A 200 1.53 -16.32 -9.25
CA THR A 200 1.36 -17.73 -8.82
C THR A 200 0.07 -17.96 -8.05
N LEU A 201 -0.40 -16.92 -7.34
CA LEU A 201 -1.66 -16.95 -6.58
C LEU A 201 -2.89 -16.58 -7.40
N ASN A 202 -2.73 -16.25 -8.68
CA ASN A 202 -3.75 -15.70 -9.57
C ASN A 202 -4.23 -14.28 -9.13
N GLY A 203 -3.34 -13.45 -8.60
CA GLY A 203 -3.67 -12.08 -8.19
C GLY A 203 -4.44 -11.99 -6.86
N PHE A 204 -5.10 -10.87 -6.65
CA PHE A 204 -6.10 -10.70 -5.59
C PHE A 204 -7.39 -11.42 -5.96
N ASP A 205 -8.07 -11.97 -4.95
CA ASP A 205 -9.31 -12.70 -5.15
C ASP A 205 -10.51 -11.74 -5.25
N GLU A 206 -11.18 -11.74 -6.39
CA GLU A 206 -12.27 -10.82 -6.71
C GLU A 206 -13.65 -11.29 -6.21
N ASP A 207 -13.71 -12.40 -5.47
CA ASP A 207 -14.96 -12.82 -4.82
C ASP A 207 -15.27 -12.01 -3.56
N TYR A 208 -14.28 -11.26 -3.04
CA TYR A 208 -14.50 -10.38 -1.89
C TYR A 208 -15.09 -9.05 -2.35
N SER A 209 -16.26 -8.71 -1.78
CA SER A 209 -17.04 -7.51 -2.13
C SER A 209 -16.99 -6.40 -1.08
N LYS A 210 -16.18 -6.56 -0.02
CA LYS A 210 -16.04 -5.60 1.08
C LYS A 210 -14.58 -5.44 1.50
N PRO A 211 -14.18 -4.28 2.04
CA PRO A 211 -12.81 -4.01 2.45
C PRO A 211 -12.31 -4.93 3.58
N ALA A 212 -11.01 -4.94 3.82
CA ALA A 212 -10.25 -5.56 4.89
C ALA A 212 -9.89 -7.04 4.68
N ILE A 213 -10.81 -7.99 4.62
CA ILE A 213 -10.45 -9.42 4.58
C ILE A 213 -9.79 -9.78 3.25
N GLY A 214 -10.32 -9.31 2.13
CA GLY A 214 -9.85 -9.74 0.80
C GLY A 214 -8.44 -9.27 0.45
N GLU A 215 -8.10 -8.02 0.74
CA GLU A 215 -6.80 -7.45 0.41
C GLU A 215 -5.72 -7.63 1.49
N ASP A 216 -6.10 -7.90 2.74
CA ASP A 216 -5.18 -8.02 3.87
C ASP A 216 -5.02 -9.48 4.34
N ALA A 217 -6.09 -10.06 4.89
CA ALA A 217 -6.05 -11.36 5.53
C ALA A 217 -5.96 -12.51 4.53
N ASP A 218 -6.77 -12.48 3.47
CA ASP A 218 -6.79 -13.51 2.43
C ASP A 218 -5.45 -13.61 1.71
N ILE A 219 -4.94 -12.49 1.20
CA ILE A 219 -3.66 -12.49 0.48
C ILE A 219 -2.50 -12.94 1.38
N THR A 220 -2.54 -12.59 2.68
CA THR A 220 -1.56 -13.05 3.66
C THR A 220 -1.58 -14.58 3.80
N TRP A 221 -2.79 -15.15 3.94
CA TRP A 221 -2.95 -16.58 4.07
C TRP A 221 -2.48 -17.31 2.80
N ARG A 222 -2.87 -16.82 1.63
CA ARG A 222 -2.52 -17.44 0.34
C ARG A 222 -1.00 -17.43 0.09
N PHE A 223 -0.30 -16.32 0.39
CA PHE A 223 1.16 -16.30 0.31
C PHE A 223 1.82 -17.32 1.25
N LYS A 224 1.34 -17.44 2.50
CA LYS A 224 1.86 -18.43 3.45
C LYS A 224 1.64 -19.88 2.98
N MET A 225 0.46 -20.18 2.44
CA MET A 225 0.15 -21.51 1.88
C MET A 225 1.02 -21.83 0.67
N ALA A 226 1.39 -20.85 -0.13
CA ALA A 226 2.31 -21.02 -1.24
C ALA A 226 3.80 -21.05 -0.82
N GLY A 227 4.09 -21.05 0.48
CA GLY A 227 5.45 -21.19 1.02
C GLY A 227 6.25 -19.89 1.17
N PHE A 228 5.66 -18.72 0.88
CA PHE A 228 6.34 -17.44 1.05
C PHE A 228 6.46 -17.04 2.53
N LYS A 229 7.57 -16.36 2.84
CA LYS A 229 7.85 -15.87 4.20
C LYS A 229 7.48 -14.38 4.31
N LEU A 230 6.86 -14.00 5.43
CA LEU A 230 6.59 -12.59 5.73
C LEU A 230 7.82 -11.97 6.39
N ARG A 231 8.22 -10.80 5.91
CA ARG A 231 9.29 -9.98 6.48
C ARG A 231 8.78 -8.60 6.84
N SER A 232 9.12 -8.15 8.04
CA SER A 232 8.69 -6.86 8.55
C SER A 232 9.54 -5.71 7.99
N VAL A 233 8.88 -4.65 7.52
CA VAL A 233 9.48 -3.33 7.24
C VAL A 233 9.02 -2.26 8.24
N ARG A 234 8.51 -2.67 9.41
CA ARG A 234 8.13 -1.77 10.50
C ARG A 234 9.33 -0.95 10.97
N ASN A 235 9.13 0.34 11.21
CA ASN A 235 10.20 1.30 11.55
C ASN A 235 11.27 1.50 10.45
N LEU A 236 11.10 0.90 9.28
CA LEU A 236 11.93 1.09 8.09
C LEU A 236 11.16 1.85 7.02
N ALA A 237 10.06 1.29 6.51
CA ALA A 237 9.17 1.90 5.54
C ALA A 237 7.92 2.45 6.25
N VAL A 238 7.97 3.70 6.66
CA VAL A 238 6.93 4.33 7.49
C VAL A 238 5.88 5.01 6.65
N VAL A 239 4.62 4.82 7.02
CA VAL A 239 3.42 5.41 6.41
C VAL A 239 2.62 6.16 7.46
N TYR A 240 2.17 7.36 7.11
CA TYR A 240 1.29 8.21 7.93
C TYR A 240 -0.10 8.21 7.31
N HIS A 241 -1.03 7.47 7.94
CA HIS A 241 -2.40 7.37 7.46
C HIS A 241 -3.21 8.57 7.94
N LEU A 242 -3.74 9.31 6.99
CA LEU A 242 -4.61 10.46 7.25
C LEU A 242 -5.92 10.01 7.90
N TYR A 243 -6.43 10.86 8.78
CA TYR A 243 -7.66 10.56 9.51
C TYR A 243 -8.88 10.65 8.60
N HIS A 244 -9.67 9.61 8.62
CA HIS A 244 -11.05 9.62 8.15
C HIS A 244 -11.91 8.77 9.11
N PRO A 245 -13.22 9.01 9.18
CA PRO A 245 -14.12 8.14 9.95
C PRO A 245 -14.02 6.70 9.47
N GLU A 246 -13.85 5.76 10.40
CA GLU A 246 -13.84 4.33 10.06
C GLU A 246 -15.31 3.88 9.89
N ILE A 247 -15.69 3.53 8.67
CA ILE A 247 -17.00 2.93 8.40
C ILE A 247 -16.84 1.43 8.60
N TRP A 248 -17.41 0.91 9.67
CA TRP A 248 -17.46 -0.53 9.90
C TRP A 248 -18.48 -1.17 8.96
N ASN A 249 -18.01 -2.02 8.09
CA ASN A 249 -18.86 -2.90 7.29
C ASN A 249 -18.95 -4.27 7.96
N ASP A 250 -20.11 -4.92 7.87
CA ASP A 250 -20.23 -6.31 8.30
C ASP A 250 -19.29 -7.21 7.48
N GLN A 251 -18.43 -7.94 8.17
CA GLN A 251 -17.43 -8.82 7.60
C GLN A 251 -17.85 -10.29 7.55
N ASN A 252 -19.08 -10.63 7.98
CA ASN A 252 -19.52 -12.02 8.10
C ASN A 252 -19.46 -12.77 6.78
N GLU A 253 -19.86 -12.13 5.69
CA GLU A 253 -19.82 -12.68 4.33
C GLU A 253 -18.41 -12.99 3.87
N ASN A 254 -17.51 -11.98 3.92
CA ASN A 254 -16.12 -12.16 3.54
C ASN A 254 -15.41 -13.20 4.43
N ALA A 255 -15.72 -13.23 5.73
CA ALA A 255 -15.18 -14.22 6.66
C ALA A 255 -15.65 -15.64 6.33
N LYS A 256 -16.91 -15.80 5.89
CA LYS A 256 -17.47 -17.08 5.43
C LYS A 256 -16.75 -17.55 4.16
N ILE A 257 -16.64 -16.67 3.15
CA ILE A 257 -15.91 -16.96 1.90
C ILE A 257 -14.48 -17.40 2.22
N MET A 258 -13.76 -16.66 3.07
CA MET A 258 -12.39 -17.01 3.44
C MET A 258 -12.29 -18.38 4.10
N LYS A 259 -13.16 -18.70 5.07
CA LYS A 259 -13.18 -20.01 5.74
C LYS A 259 -13.44 -21.16 4.76
N GLU A 260 -14.34 -20.99 3.82
CA GLU A 260 -14.65 -22.00 2.80
C GLU A 260 -13.44 -22.25 1.90
N LYS A 261 -12.80 -21.17 1.40
CA LYS A 261 -11.59 -21.27 0.57
C LYS A 261 -10.41 -21.91 1.33
N GLN A 262 -10.26 -21.60 2.61
CA GLN A 262 -9.25 -22.21 3.47
C GLN A 262 -9.46 -23.71 3.65
N LYS A 263 -10.73 -24.15 3.86
CA LYS A 263 -11.05 -25.59 3.96
C LYS A 263 -10.74 -26.35 2.67
N LEU A 264 -10.94 -25.70 1.52
CA LEU A 264 -10.67 -26.27 0.20
C LEU A 264 -9.20 -26.16 -0.22
N GLY A 265 -8.38 -25.45 0.52
CA GLY A 265 -6.96 -25.23 0.21
C GLY A 265 -6.72 -24.35 -1.02
N TYR A 266 -7.68 -23.49 -1.40
CA TYR A 266 -7.60 -22.63 -2.60
C TYR A 266 -6.69 -21.43 -2.38
N TYR A 267 -5.39 -21.66 -2.17
CA TYR A 267 -4.41 -20.57 -2.10
C TYR A 267 -4.17 -19.89 -3.46
N ARG A 268 -4.42 -20.58 -4.56
CA ARG A 268 -4.57 -19.97 -5.89
C ARG A 268 -6.06 -19.69 -6.12
N CYS A 269 -6.48 -18.42 -6.11
CA CYS A 269 -7.90 -18.09 -6.29
C CYS A 269 -8.41 -18.46 -7.68
N LEU A 270 -9.70 -18.79 -7.76
CA LEU A 270 -10.36 -19.09 -9.04
C LEU A 270 -10.71 -17.80 -9.79
N ASN A 271 -11.24 -16.81 -9.08
CA ASN A 271 -11.65 -15.52 -9.61
C ASN A 271 -10.57 -14.45 -9.38
N GLY A 272 -9.59 -14.38 -10.26
CA GLY A 272 -8.46 -13.48 -10.12
C GLY A 272 -7.95 -12.94 -11.45
N ILE A 273 -6.66 -12.65 -11.49
CA ILE A 273 -6.00 -11.89 -12.55
C ILE A 273 -6.04 -12.57 -13.93
N GLN A 274 -6.10 -13.92 -13.97
CA GLN A 274 -6.00 -14.67 -15.22
C GLN A 274 -7.12 -14.34 -16.20
N LYS A 275 -8.31 -14.00 -15.73
CA LYS A 275 -9.43 -13.60 -16.59
C LYS A 275 -9.15 -12.32 -17.40
N TRP A 276 -8.29 -11.43 -16.88
CA TRP A 276 -7.90 -10.18 -17.51
C TRP A 276 -6.73 -10.31 -18.50
N ILE A 277 -6.02 -11.44 -18.49
CA ILE A 277 -4.93 -11.72 -19.45
C ILE A 277 -5.50 -12.15 -20.80
N ASN A 278 -6.68 -12.77 -20.78
CA ASN A 278 -7.33 -13.36 -21.97
C ASN A 278 -8.48 -12.51 -22.49
N SER A 279 -8.76 -11.36 -21.86
CA SER A 279 -9.76 -10.37 -22.31
C SER A 279 -9.08 -9.20 -23.02
#